data_bad136acc8eb75557ab82986d9bf5b0d
#
_entry.id   bad136acc8eb75557ab82986d9bf5b0d
#
_cell.length_a   1.000
_cell.length_b   1.000
_cell.length_c   1.000
_cell.angle_alpha   90.00
_cell.angle_beta   90.00
_cell.angle_gamma   90.00
#
_symmetry.space_group_name_H-M   'P 1'
#
loop_
_entity.id
_entity.type
_entity.pdbx_description
1 polymer ?
#
loop_
_entity_poly.entity_id
_entity_poly.type
_entity_poly.pdbx_seq_one_letter_code
_entity_poly.pdbx_strand_id
1 'polypeptide(L)'
;MLLLAGQAVRSFEASAQALVLNLVGVRADALGQAVIFPLQGRWVGVAFSLGCSVAPLTALFLAGSAAAAWMRPLSYRSVLIGVGALALVFMVANQLRIATIVAMMRTMGFERGYEVSHIFLGSAISTIGFVAAVVLFVRLVLREPTVRTPGAL
;
A
#
# COMPACT_ATOMS: atom_id res chain seq x y z
N MET A 1 -4.68 11.82 -17.48
CA MET A 1 -3.81 10.65 -17.32
C MET A 1 -3.61 10.22 -15.86
N LEU A 2 -3.25 11.09 -14.93
CA LEU A 2 -3.05 10.73 -13.50
C LEU A 2 -4.29 10.11 -12.83
N LEU A 3 -5.49 10.58 -13.13
CA LEU A 3 -6.73 10.02 -12.58
C LEU A 3 -7.00 8.58 -13.06
N LEU A 4 -6.75 8.30 -14.33
CA LEU A 4 -6.92 6.95 -14.91
C LEU A 4 -5.90 5.97 -14.34
N ALA A 5 -4.64 6.39 -14.15
CA ALA A 5 -3.62 5.56 -13.51
C ALA A 5 -4.00 5.24 -12.06
N GLY A 6 -4.54 6.22 -11.31
CA GLY A 6 -5.00 6.00 -9.95
C GLY A 6 -6.22 5.06 -9.86
N GLN A 7 -7.09 5.05 -10.86
CA GLN A 7 -8.21 4.09 -10.94
C GLN A 7 -7.71 2.67 -11.21
N ALA A 8 -6.78 2.51 -12.15
CA ALA A 8 -6.21 1.21 -12.48
C ALA A 8 -5.49 0.58 -11.27
N VAL A 9 -4.73 1.37 -10.51
CA VAL A 9 -4.07 0.90 -9.28
C VAL A 9 -5.09 0.43 -8.26
N ARG A 10 -6.15 1.21 -7.98
CA ARG A 10 -7.19 0.82 -7.02
C ARG A 10 -7.97 -0.42 -7.45
N SER A 11 -8.23 -0.57 -8.75
CA SER A 11 -8.87 -1.79 -9.26
C SER A 11 -7.96 -3.01 -9.11
N PHE A 12 -6.67 -2.85 -9.32
CA PHE A 12 -5.67 -3.89 -9.07
C PHE A 12 -5.60 -4.25 -7.57
N GLU A 13 -5.58 -3.24 -6.68
CA GLU A 13 -5.60 -3.44 -5.22
C GLU A 13 -6.86 -4.19 -4.78
N ALA A 14 -8.03 -3.85 -5.35
CA ALA A 14 -9.28 -4.56 -5.06
C ALA A 14 -9.25 -6.01 -5.52
N SER A 15 -8.70 -6.29 -6.71
CA SER A 15 -8.56 -7.65 -7.24
C SER A 15 -7.58 -8.48 -6.39
N ALA A 16 -6.45 -7.88 -6.00
CA ALA A 16 -5.49 -8.52 -5.10
C ALA A 16 -6.11 -8.84 -3.74
N GLN A 17 -6.93 -7.92 -3.20
CA GLN A 17 -7.63 -8.14 -1.93
C GLN A 17 -8.66 -9.27 -2.04
N ALA A 18 -9.43 -9.33 -3.12
CA ALA A 18 -10.36 -10.42 -3.35
C ALA A 18 -9.65 -11.77 -3.39
N LEU A 19 -8.48 -11.84 -4.05
CA LEU A 19 -7.65 -13.04 -4.06
C LEU A 19 -7.18 -13.42 -2.65
N VAL A 20 -6.65 -12.47 -1.88
CA VAL A 20 -6.19 -12.70 -0.49
C VAL A 20 -7.33 -13.21 0.38
N LEU A 21 -8.52 -12.62 0.29
CA LEU A 21 -9.70 -13.05 1.05
C LEU A 21 -10.14 -14.47 0.67
N ASN A 22 -10.14 -14.80 -0.62
CA ASN A 22 -10.46 -16.14 -1.09
C ASN A 22 -9.45 -17.18 -0.59
N LEU A 23 -8.15 -16.87 -0.54
CA LEU A 23 -7.11 -17.74 -0.01
C LEU A 23 -7.30 -18.05 1.48
N VAL A 24 -7.86 -17.12 2.25
CA VAL A 24 -8.19 -17.35 3.68
C VAL A 24 -9.62 -17.85 3.90
N GLY A 25 -10.30 -18.32 2.84
CA GLY A 25 -11.62 -18.95 2.92
C GLY A 25 -12.80 -17.96 3.03
N VAL A 26 -12.58 -16.69 2.71
CA VAL A 26 -13.62 -15.67 2.63
C VAL A 26 -13.98 -15.46 1.16
N ARG A 27 -15.19 -15.90 0.73
CA ARG A 27 -15.66 -15.65 -0.63
C ARG A 27 -15.70 -14.14 -0.89
N ALA A 28 -14.93 -13.67 -1.86
CA ALA A 28 -14.85 -12.25 -2.20
C ALA A 28 -14.63 -12.07 -3.71
N ASP A 29 -15.19 -10.99 -4.24
CA ASP A 29 -15.01 -10.58 -5.64
C ASP A 29 -14.60 -9.11 -5.71
N ALA A 30 -13.93 -8.72 -6.80
CA ALA A 30 -13.59 -7.34 -7.07
C ALA A 30 -14.64 -6.71 -8.00
N LEU A 31 -15.18 -5.56 -7.60
CA LEU A 31 -16.10 -4.78 -8.39
C LEU A 31 -15.55 -3.36 -8.58
N GLY A 32 -14.89 -3.10 -9.70
CA GLY A 32 -14.20 -1.85 -9.95
C GLY A 32 -13.10 -1.59 -8.90
N GLN A 33 -13.28 -0.55 -8.09
CA GLN A 33 -12.35 -0.16 -7.03
C GLN A 33 -12.78 -0.64 -5.63
N ALA A 34 -13.67 -1.63 -5.57
CA ALA A 34 -14.18 -2.17 -4.31
C ALA A 34 -13.99 -3.69 -4.28
N VAL A 35 -13.72 -4.22 -3.09
CA VAL A 35 -13.87 -5.65 -2.81
C VAL A 35 -15.22 -5.89 -2.18
N ILE A 36 -15.96 -6.88 -2.68
CA ILE A 36 -17.29 -7.27 -2.19
C ILE A 36 -17.22 -8.68 -1.60
N PHE A 37 -17.94 -8.90 -0.51
CA PHE A 37 -18.01 -10.19 0.19
C PHE A 37 -19.35 -10.34 0.91
N PRO A 38 -19.83 -11.59 1.13
CA PRO A 38 -21.05 -11.85 1.85
C PRO A 38 -20.87 -11.64 3.35
N LEU A 39 -21.79 -10.89 3.96
CA LEU A 39 -21.87 -10.66 5.39
C LEU A 39 -23.33 -10.71 5.86
N GLN A 40 -23.67 -11.64 6.75
CA GLN A 40 -25.03 -11.77 7.31
C GLN A 40 -26.14 -11.85 6.24
N GLY A 41 -25.91 -12.59 5.16
CA GLY A 41 -26.88 -12.78 4.06
C GLY A 41 -26.97 -11.60 3.07
N ARG A 42 -26.11 -10.60 3.20
CA ARG A 42 -26.03 -9.44 2.28
C ARG A 42 -24.63 -9.32 1.68
N TRP A 43 -24.53 -8.77 0.49
CA TRP A 43 -23.24 -8.38 -0.09
C TRP A 43 -22.84 -6.99 0.42
N VAL A 44 -21.63 -6.93 0.97
CA VAL A 44 -21.04 -5.69 1.49
C VAL A 44 -19.78 -5.40 0.70
N GLY A 45 -19.54 -4.12 0.39
CA GLY A 45 -18.39 -3.66 -0.35
C GLY A 45 -17.49 -2.73 0.48
N VAL A 46 -16.17 -2.93 0.38
CA VAL A 46 -15.18 -1.99 0.90
C VAL A 46 -14.47 -1.35 -0.28
N ALA A 47 -14.67 -0.04 -0.46
CA ALA A 47 -14.08 0.70 -1.56
C ALA A 47 -12.68 1.21 -1.21
N PHE A 48 -11.76 1.09 -2.17
CA PHE A 48 -10.41 1.67 -2.09
C PHE A 48 -10.48 3.16 -2.45
N SER A 49 -10.51 4.01 -1.44
CA SER A 49 -10.40 5.47 -1.61
C SER A 49 -8.96 5.90 -1.88
N LEU A 50 -8.76 7.16 -2.29
CA LEU A 50 -7.41 7.72 -2.46
C LEU A 50 -6.57 7.63 -1.18
N GLY A 51 -7.20 7.81 -0.01
CA GLY A 51 -6.50 7.67 1.29
C GLY A 51 -6.18 6.23 1.69
N CYS A 52 -6.77 5.24 0.99
CA CYS A 52 -6.52 3.82 1.22
C CYS A 52 -5.68 3.17 0.11
N SER A 53 -5.25 3.93 -0.89
CA SER A 53 -4.45 3.43 -2.02
C SER A 53 -2.97 3.70 -1.82
N VAL A 54 -2.15 2.79 -2.31
CA VAL A 54 -0.68 2.90 -2.33
C VAL A 54 -0.21 4.01 -3.27
N ALA A 55 -1.00 4.35 -4.30
CA ALA A 55 -0.59 5.24 -5.38
C ALA A 55 -0.15 6.64 -4.93
N PRO A 56 -0.89 7.39 -4.07
CA PRO A 56 -0.48 8.74 -3.67
C PRO A 56 0.84 8.77 -2.89
N LEU A 57 1.01 7.81 -1.97
CA LEU A 57 2.24 7.72 -1.17
C LEU A 57 3.44 7.35 -2.04
N THR A 58 3.29 6.36 -2.93
CA THR A 58 4.37 5.98 -3.86
C THR A 58 4.75 7.13 -4.78
N ALA A 59 3.78 7.89 -5.29
CA ALA A 59 4.03 9.07 -6.12
C ALA A 59 4.78 10.17 -5.35
N LEU A 60 4.44 10.41 -4.08
CA LEU A 60 5.14 11.37 -3.22
C LEU A 60 6.60 10.97 -3.01
N PHE A 61 6.88 9.69 -2.72
CA PHE A 61 8.25 9.20 -2.55
C PHE A 61 9.04 9.22 -3.85
N LEU A 62 8.41 8.95 -4.98
CA LEU A 62 9.04 9.07 -6.28
C LEU A 62 9.43 10.52 -6.59
N ALA A 63 8.53 11.47 -6.35
CA ALA A 63 8.80 12.90 -6.52
C ALA A 63 9.90 13.38 -5.56
N GLY A 64 9.87 12.97 -4.28
CA GLY A 64 10.91 13.28 -3.30
C GLY A 64 12.27 12.70 -3.70
N SER A 65 12.29 11.47 -4.23
CA SER A 65 13.52 10.84 -4.74
C SER A 65 14.08 11.57 -5.96
N ALA A 66 13.22 12.05 -6.87
CA ALA A 66 13.65 12.83 -8.01
C ALA A 66 14.26 14.18 -7.59
N ALA A 67 13.65 14.86 -6.61
CA ALA A 67 14.19 16.09 -6.05
C ALA A 67 15.54 15.84 -5.33
N ALA A 68 15.65 14.75 -4.55
CA ALA A 68 16.90 14.39 -3.89
C ALA A 68 18.01 14.02 -4.88
N ALA A 69 17.67 13.34 -5.98
CA ALA A 69 18.61 12.99 -7.05
C ALA A 69 19.16 14.23 -7.78
N TRP A 70 18.39 15.32 -7.80
CA TRP A 70 18.89 16.60 -8.32
C TRP A 70 19.94 17.25 -7.41
N MET A 71 19.81 17.05 -6.08
CA MET A 71 20.73 17.65 -5.10
C MET A 71 21.96 16.77 -4.85
N ARG A 72 21.88 15.46 -5.06
CA ARG A 72 22.96 14.50 -4.85
C ARG A 72 22.95 13.42 -5.94
N PRO A 73 24.10 12.92 -6.40
CA PRO A 73 24.16 11.82 -7.36
C PRO A 73 23.70 10.52 -6.68
N LEU A 74 22.39 10.26 -6.73
CA LEU A 74 21.81 8.99 -6.30
C LEU A 74 21.89 8.00 -7.46
N SER A 75 22.18 6.73 -7.14
CA SER A 75 22.09 5.65 -8.12
C SER A 75 20.63 5.45 -8.55
N TYR A 76 20.36 5.57 -9.83
CA TYR A 76 19.02 5.33 -10.39
C TYR A 76 18.48 3.94 -10.02
N ARG A 77 19.35 2.93 -10.02
CA ARG A 77 18.99 1.56 -9.63
C ARG A 77 18.52 1.48 -8.18
N SER A 78 19.23 2.13 -7.25
CA SER A 78 18.85 2.13 -5.82
C SER A 78 17.54 2.86 -5.57
N VAL A 79 17.31 3.97 -6.27
CA VAL A 79 16.04 4.69 -6.20
C VAL A 79 14.89 3.81 -6.68
N LEU A 80 15.03 3.14 -7.81
CA LEU A 80 13.99 2.25 -8.33
C LEU A 80 13.71 1.06 -7.39
N ILE A 81 14.75 0.42 -6.88
CA ILE A 81 14.62 -0.68 -5.92
C ILE A 81 13.96 -0.17 -4.62
N GLY A 82 14.40 0.99 -4.13
CA GLY A 82 13.85 1.60 -2.91
C GLY A 82 12.37 1.95 -3.05
N VAL A 83 11.97 2.59 -4.15
CA VAL A 83 10.56 2.92 -4.44
C VAL A 83 9.73 1.67 -4.65
N GLY A 84 10.25 0.66 -5.35
CA GLY A 84 9.56 -0.63 -5.54
C GLY A 84 9.34 -1.36 -4.22
N ALA A 85 10.36 -1.42 -3.36
CA ALA A 85 10.25 -2.04 -2.04
C ALA A 85 9.27 -1.29 -1.13
N LEU A 86 9.28 0.04 -1.15
CA LEU A 86 8.34 0.89 -0.43
C LEU A 86 6.89 0.64 -0.89
N ALA A 87 6.66 0.61 -2.20
CA ALA A 87 5.33 0.33 -2.78
C ALA A 87 4.83 -1.06 -2.37
N LEU A 88 5.71 -2.07 -2.37
CA LEU A 88 5.37 -3.43 -1.94
C LEU A 88 4.98 -3.47 -0.46
N VAL A 89 5.74 -2.82 0.43
CA VAL A 89 5.41 -2.77 1.87
C VAL A 89 4.08 -2.06 2.10
N PHE A 90 3.83 -0.95 1.43
CA PHE A 90 2.54 -0.26 1.50
C PHE A 90 1.40 -1.13 1.01
N MET A 91 1.59 -1.84 -0.09
CA MET A 91 0.59 -2.74 -0.62
C MET A 91 0.26 -3.86 0.38
N VAL A 92 1.26 -4.52 0.94
CA VAL A 92 1.07 -5.57 1.96
C VAL A 92 0.36 -5.02 3.20
N ALA A 93 0.78 -3.87 3.71
CA ALA A 93 0.15 -3.23 4.87
C ALA A 93 -1.33 -2.88 4.59
N ASN A 94 -1.62 -2.37 3.39
CA ASN A 94 -2.99 -2.04 3.01
C ASN A 94 -3.87 -3.30 2.85
N GLN A 95 -3.35 -4.37 2.24
CA GLN A 95 -4.06 -5.65 2.14
C GLN A 95 -4.36 -6.22 3.54
N LEU A 96 -3.38 -6.19 4.44
CA LEU A 96 -3.55 -6.64 5.82
C LEU A 96 -4.60 -5.80 6.57
N ARG A 97 -4.57 -4.48 6.38
CA ARG A 97 -5.57 -3.57 6.95
C ARG A 97 -6.99 -3.95 6.51
N ILE A 98 -7.23 -4.11 5.20
CA ILE A 98 -8.56 -4.45 4.68
C ILE A 98 -8.97 -5.85 5.14
N ALA A 99 -8.08 -6.84 5.12
CA ALA A 99 -8.36 -8.17 5.62
C ALA A 99 -8.77 -8.15 7.11
N THR A 100 -8.11 -7.34 7.92
CA THR A 100 -8.45 -7.13 9.34
C THR A 100 -9.84 -6.50 9.50
N ILE A 101 -10.18 -5.49 8.68
CA ILE A 101 -11.51 -4.87 8.67
C ILE A 101 -12.57 -5.93 8.36
N VAL A 102 -12.38 -6.71 7.31
CA VAL A 102 -13.31 -7.78 6.90
C VAL A 102 -13.46 -8.82 8.01
N ALA A 103 -12.37 -9.27 8.63
CA ALA A 103 -12.40 -10.23 9.73
C ALA A 103 -13.19 -9.68 10.93
N MET A 104 -12.97 -8.43 11.32
CA MET A 104 -13.70 -7.80 12.43
C MET A 104 -15.18 -7.61 12.12
N MET A 105 -15.53 -7.22 10.89
CA MET A 105 -16.93 -7.13 10.49
C MET A 105 -17.64 -8.47 10.53
N ARG A 106 -16.94 -9.58 10.21
CA ARG A 106 -17.51 -10.93 10.27
C ARG A 106 -17.72 -11.44 11.70
N THR A 107 -16.85 -11.04 12.64
CA THR A 107 -16.90 -11.51 14.03
C THR A 107 -17.78 -10.63 14.92
N MET A 108 -17.75 -9.32 14.75
CA MET A 108 -18.41 -8.34 15.62
C MET A 108 -19.67 -7.70 14.99
N GLY A 109 -19.98 -8.04 13.73
CA GLY A 109 -21.01 -7.39 12.94
C GLY A 109 -20.50 -6.18 12.20
N PHE A 110 -21.34 -5.67 11.25
CA PHE A 110 -20.93 -4.62 10.31
C PHE A 110 -20.50 -3.33 11.02
N GLU A 111 -21.38 -2.72 11.82
CA GLU A 111 -21.13 -1.39 12.41
C GLU A 111 -19.96 -1.40 13.39
N ARG A 112 -20.04 -2.26 14.42
CA ARG A 112 -19.02 -2.32 15.47
C ARG A 112 -17.69 -2.83 14.96
N GLY A 113 -17.71 -3.86 14.10
CA GLY A 113 -16.50 -4.41 13.49
C GLY A 113 -15.80 -3.40 12.60
N TYR A 114 -16.55 -2.63 11.80
CA TYR A 114 -15.99 -1.58 10.96
C TYR A 114 -15.41 -0.43 11.80
N GLU A 115 -16.15 0.08 12.78
CA GLU A 115 -15.69 1.20 13.60
C GLU A 115 -14.39 0.88 14.36
N VAL A 116 -14.36 -0.24 15.08
CA VAL A 116 -13.18 -0.66 15.85
C VAL A 116 -11.99 -0.92 14.93
N SER A 117 -12.19 -1.64 13.84
CA SER A 117 -11.10 -2.01 12.96
C SER A 117 -10.60 -0.84 12.10
N HIS A 118 -11.49 0.03 11.64
CA HIS A 118 -11.10 1.17 10.80
C HIS A 118 -10.33 2.24 11.60
N ILE A 119 -10.80 2.58 12.79
CA ILE A 119 -10.21 3.64 13.61
C ILE A 119 -8.93 3.16 14.31
N PHE A 120 -8.97 2.03 15.01
CA PHE A 120 -7.83 1.59 15.84
C PHE A 120 -6.86 0.67 15.07
N LEU A 121 -7.32 -0.50 14.64
CA LEU A 121 -6.44 -1.48 14.03
C LEU A 121 -5.92 -1.01 12.66
N GLY A 122 -6.80 -0.43 11.85
CA GLY A 122 -6.44 0.08 10.54
C GLY A 122 -5.42 1.21 10.60
N SER A 123 -5.54 2.11 11.58
CA SER A 123 -4.57 3.18 11.80
C SER A 123 -3.23 2.64 12.28
N ALA A 124 -3.23 1.69 13.23
CA ALA A 124 -2.02 1.05 13.73
C ALA A 124 -1.26 0.32 12.60
N ILE A 125 -1.96 -0.52 11.82
CA ILE A 125 -1.36 -1.24 10.69
C ILE A 125 -0.78 -0.26 9.66
N SER A 126 -1.53 0.80 9.32
CA SER A 126 -1.07 1.81 8.36
C SER A 126 0.17 2.56 8.86
N THR A 127 0.20 2.93 10.14
CA THR A 127 1.34 3.64 10.75
C THR A 127 2.58 2.76 10.79
N ILE A 128 2.44 1.51 11.24
CA ILE A 128 3.56 0.54 11.25
C ILE A 128 4.07 0.28 9.83
N GLY A 129 3.16 0.05 8.88
CA GLY A 129 3.50 -0.15 7.48
C GLY A 129 4.22 1.06 6.87
N PHE A 130 3.76 2.27 7.19
CA PHE A 130 4.40 3.51 6.75
C PHE A 130 5.83 3.63 7.29
N VAL A 131 6.01 3.47 8.61
CA VAL A 131 7.34 3.55 9.25
C VAL A 131 8.28 2.48 8.67
N ALA A 132 7.81 1.23 8.53
CA ALA A 132 8.61 0.16 7.96
C ALA A 132 9.03 0.46 6.51
N ALA A 133 8.11 0.96 5.69
CA ALA A 133 8.37 1.31 4.29
C ALA A 133 9.40 2.45 4.19
N VAL A 134 9.27 3.50 5.00
CA VAL A 134 10.21 4.63 5.04
C VAL A 134 11.60 4.18 5.48
N VAL A 135 11.70 3.40 6.56
CA VAL A 135 12.97 2.88 7.05
C VAL A 135 13.65 2.01 5.99
N LEU A 136 12.90 1.14 5.33
CA LEU A 136 13.42 0.29 4.26
C LEU A 136 13.90 1.12 3.08
N PHE A 137 13.11 2.09 2.64
CA PHE A 137 13.46 3.01 1.56
C PHE A 137 14.77 3.76 1.86
N VAL A 138 14.86 4.38 3.04
CA VAL A 138 16.06 5.11 3.47
C VAL A 138 17.28 4.20 3.49
N ARG A 139 17.14 2.99 4.01
CA ARG A 139 18.22 2.01 4.04
C ARG A 139 18.70 1.59 2.65
N LEU A 140 17.78 1.41 1.71
CA LEU A 140 18.12 0.99 0.35
C LEU A 140 18.72 2.11 -0.48
N VAL A 141 18.24 3.35 -0.30
CA VAL A 141 18.69 4.50 -1.11
C VAL A 141 19.95 5.14 -0.55
N LEU A 142 20.10 5.24 0.79
CA LEU A 142 21.24 5.95 1.41
C LEU A 142 22.43 5.04 1.77
N ARG A 143 22.30 3.72 1.76
CA ARG A 143 23.39 2.80 2.09
C ARG A 143 24.31 2.47 0.92
N GLU A 144 24.03 2.88 -0.31
CA GLU A 144 25.00 2.70 -1.38
C GLU A 144 26.20 3.64 -1.14
N PRO A 145 27.42 3.10 -1.08
CA PRO A 145 28.62 3.93 -1.09
C PRO A 145 28.60 4.74 -2.39
N THR A 146 28.75 6.06 -2.27
CA THR A 146 28.99 6.94 -3.41
C THR A 146 30.05 6.28 -4.29
N VAL A 147 29.69 5.97 -5.54
CA VAL A 147 30.65 5.49 -6.55
C VAL A 147 31.75 6.54 -6.58
N ARG A 148 32.89 6.28 -5.94
CA ARG A 148 34.09 7.06 -6.11
C ARG A 148 34.44 6.96 -7.59
N THR A 149 34.34 8.05 -8.30
CA THR A 149 34.85 8.18 -9.65
C THR A 149 36.35 7.93 -9.57
N PRO A 150 36.89 6.84 -10.13
CA PRO A 150 38.35 6.66 -10.20
C PRO A 150 38.87 7.63 -11.25
N GLY A 151 39.60 8.64 -10.82
CA GLY A 151 40.34 9.51 -11.75
C GLY A 151 40.12 10.98 -11.58
N ALA A 152 40.40 11.53 -10.39
CA ALA A 152 40.78 12.90 -10.23
C ALA A 152 42.17 12.93 -9.59
N LEU A 153 43.18 12.68 -10.40
CA LEU A 153 44.57 13.08 -10.17
C LEU A 153 44.91 14.12 -11.22
#